data_52b05cd48373ab12e0c011e0b68dd45d
#
_entry.id   52b05cd48373ab12e0c011e0b68dd45d
#
_cell.length_a   1.000
_cell.length_b   1.000
_cell.length_c   1.000
_cell.angle_alpha   90.00
_cell.angle_beta   90.00
_cell.angle_gamma   90.00
#
_symmetry.space_group_name_H-M   'P 1'
#
loop_
_entity.id
_entity.type
_entity.pdbx_description
1 polymer ?
#
loop_
_entity_poly.entity_id
_entity_poly.type
_entity_poly.pdbx_seq_one_letter_code
_entity_poly.pdbx_strand_id
1 'polypeptide(L)'
;MKNILILPVLLLPLGVQAQDPALSNTVARPGITDGMTYRVEMQSSLSDGNTPLWLNANRHGLSSLKGSNGYVRAAVIRPLATDSLSRWAWGYGVDMAAAYGFTSRAVVQQAFAELRWLHGTLSVGSKEYGMELRNDRLSSGPQTLGINARPVPQVRLALPDYYTLPFANGWLKLKGHIAYGMLTDNSWQHDFTKLRSKYVDNTRYHSKAGYLKIGKEEAFYPLSLELGLEMATLFGGDTYIPTNGTVRHIANDKSLKSFWRALIPGGGEQPEKGGAYENAEGDFRGSWLMRINYTADSWALHVYGDHFFEDHSAMFHLDYDGYGTGDDWDKWKKRRFFLYDFKDMMLGAELELPYGRWLKGLVFEYLYTKYQSGPVYHDHTPSIPDHVAGGDNYYNHYIYAGWQHWGQVMGNPLFRSPIYNTDGRVEVENSRFTALHIGISGSPTSRLDYRLLATWQEGLGTYNRPFDKPLQSVNVMAEACYRPWRDWTVTGAFGMDFGSIYGRNIGFQLTLAKSWTTSSKRRH
;
A
#
# COMPACT_ATOMS: atom_id res chain seq x y z
N MET A 1 12.26 -38.11 -2.41
CA MET A 1 13.15 -37.47 -3.40
C MET A 1 12.53 -36.14 -3.78
N LYS A 2 13.17 -35.09 -3.32
CA LYS A 2 12.68 -33.71 -3.40
C LYS A 2 12.97 -33.16 -4.81
N ASN A 3 11.96 -32.97 -5.64
CA ASN A 3 12.10 -32.15 -6.85
C ASN A 3 11.56 -30.75 -6.54
N ILE A 4 12.48 -29.88 -6.10
CA ILE A 4 12.28 -28.46 -5.98
C ILE A 4 12.34 -27.90 -7.40
N LEU A 5 11.23 -27.36 -7.88
CA LEU A 5 11.21 -26.55 -9.09
C LEU A 5 11.81 -25.18 -8.72
N ILE A 6 13.11 -25.06 -8.85
CA ILE A 6 13.82 -23.79 -8.77
C ILE A 6 13.55 -23.08 -10.10
N LEU A 7 12.74 -22.00 -10.04
CA LEU A 7 12.70 -21.04 -11.12
C LEU A 7 14.01 -20.24 -11.06
N PRO A 8 14.94 -20.39 -12.00
CA PRO A 8 16.14 -19.60 -12.00
C PRO A 8 15.76 -18.15 -12.38
N VAL A 9 15.99 -17.23 -11.49
CA VAL A 9 16.11 -15.81 -11.86
C VAL A 9 17.39 -15.73 -12.70
N LEU A 10 17.23 -15.86 -13.99
CA LEU A 10 18.28 -15.70 -14.99
C LEU A 10 18.67 -14.20 -15.03
N LEU A 11 19.68 -13.84 -14.28
CA LEU A 11 20.51 -12.67 -14.58
C LEU A 11 21.34 -13.02 -15.84
N LEU A 12 20.73 -12.88 -17.00
CA LEU A 12 21.47 -12.92 -18.27
C LEU A 12 22.27 -11.64 -18.41
N PRO A 13 23.60 -11.70 -18.57
CA PRO A 13 24.37 -10.57 -19.05
C PRO A 13 24.05 -10.42 -20.54
N LEU A 14 23.14 -9.50 -20.88
CA LEU A 14 22.93 -9.08 -22.26
C LEU A 14 24.18 -8.29 -22.72
N GLY A 15 25.13 -8.99 -23.27
CA GLY A 15 26.19 -8.43 -24.08
C GLY A 15 25.59 -7.92 -25.39
N VAL A 16 25.09 -6.69 -25.40
CA VAL A 16 24.79 -5.96 -26.61
C VAL A 16 26.05 -5.23 -27.03
N GLN A 17 26.72 -5.73 -28.05
CA GLN A 17 27.70 -4.93 -28.80
C GLN A 17 26.96 -3.78 -29.50
N ALA A 18 26.98 -2.61 -28.89
CA ALA A 18 26.53 -1.38 -29.51
C ALA A 18 27.69 -0.86 -30.37
N GLN A 19 27.54 -0.87 -31.69
CA GLN A 19 28.30 -0.02 -32.59
C GLN A 19 28.00 1.44 -32.25
N ASP A 20 28.99 2.19 -31.84
CA ASP A 20 28.95 3.63 -31.61
C ASP A 20 28.84 4.38 -32.95
N PRO A 21 27.79 5.14 -33.24
CA PRO A 21 27.89 6.28 -34.13
C PRO A 21 28.35 7.46 -33.28
N ALA A 22 29.53 7.94 -33.55
CA ALA A 22 30.10 9.17 -33.02
C ALA A 22 29.22 10.37 -33.40
N LEU A 23 28.29 10.74 -32.52
CA LEU A 23 27.65 12.04 -32.49
C LEU A 23 28.06 12.71 -31.17
N SER A 24 29.10 13.51 -31.25
CA SER A 24 29.55 14.39 -30.19
C SER A 24 28.60 15.59 -30.03
N ASN A 25 27.42 15.35 -29.50
CA ASN A 25 26.65 16.39 -28.81
C ASN A 25 26.90 16.17 -27.32
N THR A 26 27.85 16.89 -26.75
CA THR A 26 28.05 17.00 -25.32
C THR A 26 26.87 17.74 -24.70
N VAL A 27 25.77 17.02 -24.49
CA VAL A 27 24.73 17.51 -23.60
C VAL A 27 25.39 17.59 -22.21
N ALA A 28 25.58 18.82 -21.73
CA ALA A 28 26.16 19.05 -20.41
C ALA A 28 25.35 18.25 -19.38
N ARG A 29 26.03 17.38 -18.63
CA ARG A 29 25.36 16.61 -17.57
C ARG A 29 24.79 17.59 -16.54
N PRO A 30 23.51 17.42 -16.12
CA PRO A 30 22.94 18.25 -15.09
C PRO A 30 23.79 18.21 -13.82
N GLY A 31 24.01 19.37 -13.21
CA GLY A 31 24.74 19.48 -11.95
C GLY A 31 23.95 18.89 -10.78
N ILE A 32 24.62 18.78 -9.65
CA ILE A 32 24.04 18.26 -8.39
C ILE A 32 22.77 18.99 -7.98
N THR A 33 22.71 20.31 -8.20
CA THR A 33 21.59 21.17 -7.79
C THR A 33 20.60 21.48 -8.91
N ASP A 34 20.85 20.95 -10.12
CA ASP A 34 19.96 21.20 -11.24
C ASP A 34 18.65 20.41 -11.08
N GLY A 35 17.53 21.06 -11.41
CA GLY A 35 16.20 20.45 -11.35
C GLY A 35 15.70 20.17 -9.93
N MET A 36 16.32 20.75 -8.90
CA MET A 36 15.84 20.64 -7.53
C MET A 36 14.51 21.37 -7.38
N THR A 37 13.55 20.67 -6.78
CA THR A 37 12.26 21.21 -6.40
C THR A 37 12.25 21.51 -4.90
N TYR A 38 11.85 22.71 -4.56
CA TYR A 38 11.66 23.17 -3.19
C TYR A 38 10.18 23.30 -2.92
N ARG A 39 9.75 22.91 -1.72
CA ARG A 39 8.38 23.09 -1.24
C ARG A 39 8.39 23.59 0.19
N VAL A 40 7.58 24.60 0.46
CA VAL A 40 7.22 25.00 1.83
C VAL A 40 5.71 24.96 1.92
N GLU A 41 5.21 24.35 2.98
CA GLU A 41 3.77 24.14 3.16
C GLU A 41 3.40 24.33 4.61
N MET A 42 2.25 24.94 4.85
CA MET A 42 1.62 25.07 6.16
C MET A 42 0.19 24.57 6.07
N GLN A 43 -0.20 23.71 7.01
CA GLN A 43 -1.57 23.23 7.16
C GLN A 43 -2.08 23.50 8.56
N SER A 44 -3.37 23.87 8.65
CA SER A 44 -4.13 23.93 9.90
C SER A 44 -5.42 23.15 9.73
N SER A 45 -5.80 22.36 10.72
CA SER A 45 -7.02 21.55 10.76
C SER A 45 -7.77 21.82 12.06
N LEU A 46 -9.07 22.05 11.95
CA LEU A 46 -9.99 22.26 13.06
C LEU A 46 -11.21 21.37 12.87
N SER A 47 -11.55 20.58 13.90
CA SER A 47 -12.68 19.66 13.85
C SER A 47 -13.41 19.64 15.18
N ASP A 48 -14.72 19.48 15.12
CA ASP A 48 -15.54 19.02 16.25
C ASP A 48 -15.51 17.49 16.25
N GLY A 49 -15.10 16.89 17.36
CA GLY A 49 -14.72 15.48 17.43
C GLY A 49 -13.31 15.21 16.90
N ASN A 50 -13.12 14.06 16.30
CA ASN A 50 -11.87 13.71 15.59
C ASN A 50 -11.79 14.39 14.22
N THR A 51 -10.60 14.47 13.65
CA THR A 51 -10.46 14.83 12.24
C THR A 51 -11.20 13.80 11.38
N PRO A 52 -12.14 14.21 10.51
CA PRO A 52 -12.89 13.32 9.64
C PRO A 52 -12.01 12.40 8.80
N LEU A 53 -12.52 11.19 8.49
CA LEU A 53 -11.77 10.14 7.80
C LEU A 53 -11.01 10.65 6.59
N TRP A 54 -11.68 11.29 5.63
CA TRP A 54 -11.05 11.71 4.37
C TRP A 54 -10.17 12.96 4.48
N LEU A 55 -10.23 13.70 5.60
CA LEU A 55 -9.24 14.71 5.92
C LEU A 55 -7.95 14.12 6.50
N ASN A 56 -8.03 12.91 7.08
CA ASN A 56 -6.92 12.19 7.70
C ASN A 56 -6.31 11.12 6.78
N ALA A 57 -7.12 10.37 6.03
CA ALA A 57 -6.72 9.20 5.26
C ALA A 57 -5.99 9.53 3.95
N ASN A 58 -5.15 8.60 3.49
CA ASN A 58 -4.41 8.68 2.21
C ASN A 58 -3.56 9.96 2.07
N ARG A 59 -2.89 10.35 3.17
CA ARG A 59 -2.00 11.52 3.26
C ARG A 59 -0.55 11.13 3.53
N HIS A 60 -0.15 9.90 3.22
CA HIS A 60 1.16 9.32 3.61
C HIS A 60 1.46 9.50 5.11
N GLY A 61 0.44 9.38 5.95
CA GLY A 61 0.54 9.53 7.39
C GLY A 61 0.91 10.94 7.88
N LEU A 62 0.96 11.95 7.00
CA LEU A 62 1.13 13.36 7.41
C LEU A 62 -0.24 13.95 7.76
N SER A 63 -0.83 13.42 8.80
CA SER A 63 -2.17 13.75 9.29
C SER A 63 -2.31 13.39 10.77
N SER A 64 -3.41 13.82 11.39
CA SER A 64 -3.70 13.53 12.80
C SER A 64 -5.20 13.41 13.04
N LEU A 65 -5.59 12.58 14.02
CA LEU A 65 -6.97 12.47 14.47
C LEU A 65 -7.40 13.59 15.43
N LYS A 66 -6.46 14.32 16.03
CA LYS A 66 -6.82 15.38 16.97
C LYS A 66 -7.61 16.46 16.27
N GLY A 67 -8.73 16.89 16.87
CA GLY A 67 -9.62 17.91 16.31
C GLY A 67 -8.93 19.26 16.04
N SER A 68 -7.88 19.61 16.78
CA SER A 68 -7.02 20.76 16.48
C SER A 68 -5.61 20.27 16.21
N ASN A 69 -5.14 20.42 14.98
CA ASN A 69 -3.82 19.97 14.57
C ASN A 69 -3.29 20.83 13.39
N GLY A 70 -2.00 20.70 13.11
CA GLY A 70 -1.39 21.39 12.00
C GLY A 70 0.10 21.12 11.88
N TYR A 71 0.70 21.54 10.79
CA TYR A 71 2.14 21.42 10.56
C TYR A 71 2.70 22.53 9.67
N VAL A 72 3.99 22.72 9.77
CA VAL A 72 4.82 23.42 8.79
C VAL A 72 5.81 22.41 8.21
N ARG A 73 5.81 22.28 6.89
CA ARG A 73 6.61 21.31 6.12
C ARG A 73 7.57 22.04 5.19
N ALA A 74 8.79 21.53 5.08
CA ALA A 74 9.78 21.97 4.11
C ALA A 74 10.40 20.78 3.41
N ALA A 75 10.47 20.82 2.08
CA ALA A 75 11.04 19.77 1.26
C ALA A 75 12.01 20.31 0.22
N VAL A 76 13.05 19.53 -0.03
CA VAL A 76 14.03 19.72 -1.09
C VAL A 76 14.24 18.38 -1.77
N ILE A 77 13.84 18.25 -3.05
CA ILE A 77 13.87 17.01 -3.79
C ILE A 77 14.49 17.23 -5.16
N ARG A 78 15.49 16.41 -5.50
CA ARG A 78 16.02 16.27 -6.85
C ARG A 78 15.47 14.98 -7.46
N PRO A 79 14.52 15.05 -8.41
CA PRO A 79 13.95 13.85 -9.00
C PRO A 79 14.91 13.18 -10.01
N LEU A 80 14.80 11.87 -10.16
CA LEU A 80 15.52 11.10 -11.19
C LEU A 80 15.26 11.61 -12.62
N ALA A 81 14.07 12.18 -12.87
CA ALA A 81 13.68 12.73 -14.16
C ALA A 81 14.59 13.88 -14.64
N THR A 82 15.35 14.53 -13.74
CA THR A 82 16.36 15.53 -14.10
C THR A 82 17.40 14.97 -15.08
N ASP A 83 17.72 13.68 -14.96
CA ASP A 83 18.70 12.98 -15.79
C ASP A 83 18.05 12.00 -16.77
N SER A 84 16.87 12.32 -17.30
CA SER A 84 16.03 11.40 -18.11
C SER A 84 16.74 10.83 -19.33
N LEU A 85 17.65 11.58 -19.96
CA LEU A 85 18.39 11.18 -21.15
C LEU A 85 19.70 10.42 -20.85
N SER A 86 20.06 10.26 -19.59
CA SER A 86 21.30 9.59 -19.19
C SER A 86 21.05 8.13 -18.84
N ARG A 87 22.03 7.24 -19.17
CA ARG A 87 21.99 5.83 -18.71
C ARG A 87 22.02 5.72 -17.17
N TRP A 88 22.68 6.67 -16.53
CA TRP A 88 22.73 6.83 -15.08
C TRP A 88 21.98 8.08 -14.68
N ALA A 89 21.11 7.95 -13.71
CA ALA A 89 20.43 9.07 -13.08
C ALA A 89 20.47 8.90 -11.57
N TRP A 90 20.48 10.00 -10.85
CA TRP A 90 20.46 10.00 -9.40
C TRP A 90 19.49 11.04 -8.88
N GLY A 91 18.81 10.66 -7.84
CA GLY A 91 17.84 11.48 -7.16
C GLY A 91 18.08 11.44 -5.66
N TYR A 92 17.63 12.45 -4.96
CA TYR A 92 17.64 12.50 -3.50
C TYR A 92 16.62 13.49 -3.00
N GLY A 93 16.22 13.34 -1.75
CA GLY A 93 15.28 14.26 -1.14
C GLY A 93 15.30 14.22 0.36
N VAL A 94 15.01 15.37 0.95
CA VAL A 94 14.69 15.54 2.37
C VAL A 94 13.41 16.34 2.46
N ASP A 95 12.48 15.85 3.26
CA ASP A 95 11.16 16.39 3.48
C ASP A 95 10.78 16.19 4.93
N MET A 96 10.65 17.28 5.66
CA MET A 96 10.42 17.29 7.10
C MET A 96 9.27 18.21 7.48
N ALA A 97 8.53 17.85 8.52
CA ALA A 97 7.51 18.70 9.09
C ALA A 97 7.69 18.87 10.61
N ALA A 98 7.48 20.08 11.08
CA ALA A 98 7.21 20.38 12.48
C ALA A 98 5.70 20.39 12.69
N ALA A 99 5.18 19.55 13.59
CA ALA A 99 3.76 19.28 13.71
C ALA A 99 3.23 19.52 15.14
N TYR A 100 2.00 19.99 15.20
CA TYR A 100 1.22 20.16 16.42
C TYR A 100 0.01 19.22 16.39
N GLY A 101 -0.24 18.55 17.51
CA GLY A 101 -1.38 17.64 17.59
C GLY A 101 -1.17 16.26 16.91
N PHE A 102 0.02 15.97 16.40
CA PHE A 102 0.39 14.70 15.76
C PHE A 102 0.95 13.68 16.77
N THR A 103 1.14 12.45 16.32
CA THR A 103 1.82 11.38 17.07
C THR A 103 3.29 11.71 17.31
N SER A 104 3.89 12.57 16.52
CA SER A 104 5.25 13.08 16.66
C SER A 104 5.30 14.57 16.35
N ARG A 105 6.06 15.36 17.12
CA ARG A 105 6.25 16.80 16.87
C ARG A 105 7.17 17.07 15.69
N ALA A 106 8.13 16.19 15.43
CA ALA A 106 8.99 16.22 14.27
C ALA A 106 8.69 15.00 13.40
N VAL A 107 8.38 15.23 12.14
CA VAL A 107 8.05 14.18 11.15
C VAL A 107 9.09 14.24 10.05
N VAL A 108 9.85 13.16 9.88
CA VAL A 108 10.64 12.93 8.67
C VAL A 108 9.70 12.23 7.68
N GLN A 109 9.16 13.02 6.76
CA GLN A 109 8.21 12.51 5.78
C GLN A 109 8.92 11.73 4.67
N GLN A 110 10.03 12.30 4.18
CA GLN A 110 10.91 11.65 3.24
C GLN A 110 12.38 11.99 3.56
N ALA A 111 13.25 10.99 3.47
CA ALA A 111 14.70 11.15 3.48
C ALA A 111 15.28 9.99 2.68
N PHE A 112 15.70 10.23 1.43
CA PHE A 112 16.09 9.18 0.52
C PHE A 112 17.20 9.57 -0.44
N ALA A 113 17.89 8.56 -0.97
CA ALA A 113 18.76 8.64 -2.13
C ALA A 113 18.39 7.54 -3.14
N GLU A 114 18.51 7.85 -4.42
CA GLU A 114 18.17 6.95 -5.52
C GLU A 114 19.25 6.97 -6.59
N LEU A 115 19.48 5.80 -7.15
CA LEU A 115 20.34 5.60 -8.31
C LEU A 115 19.58 4.78 -9.35
N ARG A 116 19.44 5.33 -10.54
CA ARG A 116 18.90 4.60 -11.70
C ARG A 116 20.04 4.22 -12.62
N TRP A 117 20.05 2.97 -13.04
CA TRP A 117 20.89 2.46 -14.12
C TRP A 117 19.99 1.84 -15.18
N LEU A 118 20.00 2.43 -16.38
CA LEU A 118 19.07 2.08 -17.47
C LEU A 118 17.62 2.17 -16.99
N HIS A 119 16.97 1.03 -16.79
CA HIS A 119 15.57 0.91 -16.35
C HIS A 119 15.43 0.56 -14.87
N GLY A 120 16.47 0.03 -14.23
CA GLY A 120 16.48 -0.36 -12.83
C GLY A 120 16.82 0.79 -11.90
N THR A 121 16.15 0.89 -10.76
CA THR A 121 16.37 1.91 -9.72
C THR A 121 16.63 1.25 -8.39
N LEU A 122 17.70 1.66 -7.72
CA LEU A 122 17.96 1.37 -6.32
C LEU A 122 17.66 2.61 -5.50
N SER A 123 16.76 2.49 -4.52
CA SER A 123 16.40 3.55 -3.59
C SER A 123 16.73 3.14 -2.16
N VAL A 124 17.24 4.06 -1.35
CA VAL A 124 17.54 3.85 0.07
C VAL A 124 16.93 4.99 0.87
N GLY A 125 16.17 4.65 1.90
CA GLY A 125 15.54 5.61 2.80
C GLY A 125 14.02 5.59 2.78
N SER A 126 13.41 6.63 3.35
CA SER A 126 11.96 6.83 3.40
C SER A 126 11.52 7.69 2.22
N LYS A 127 10.63 7.17 1.39
CA LYS A 127 10.10 7.86 0.21
C LYS A 127 8.61 7.60 0.04
N GLU A 128 7.85 8.61 -0.36
CA GLU A 128 6.46 8.48 -0.78
C GLU A 128 6.38 7.79 -2.15
N TYR A 129 5.59 6.72 -2.25
CA TYR A 129 5.25 6.04 -3.50
C TYR A 129 3.75 6.17 -3.73
N GLY A 130 3.31 6.24 -4.99
CA GLY A 130 1.90 6.21 -5.35
C GLY A 130 1.30 4.82 -5.23
N MET A 131 -0.02 4.74 -5.40
CA MET A 131 -0.75 3.48 -5.50
C MET A 131 -0.65 2.94 -6.93
N GLU A 132 -0.54 1.64 -7.05
CA GLU A 132 -0.48 1.00 -8.36
C GLU A 132 -1.89 0.61 -8.86
N LEU A 133 -2.08 0.69 -10.16
CA LEU A 133 -3.29 0.29 -10.89
C LEU A 133 -4.58 1.00 -10.44
N ARG A 134 -4.49 2.18 -9.83
CA ARG A 134 -5.65 2.97 -9.38
C ARG A 134 -5.31 4.46 -9.26
N ASN A 135 -6.31 5.26 -8.99
CA ASN A 135 -6.18 6.71 -8.87
C ASN A 135 -5.76 7.12 -7.45
N ASP A 136 -4.59 7.74 -7.28
CA ASP A 136 -4.05 8.19 -5.99
C ASP A 136 -4.95 9.20 -5.25
N ARG A 137 -5.81 9.91 -5.99
CA ARG A 137 -6.61 10.99 -5.42
C ARG A 137 -8.06 10.63 -5.19
N LEU A 138 -8.60 9.67 -5.95
CA LEU A 138 -10.03 9.37 -5.98
C LEU A 138 -10.37 7.99 -5.43
N SER A 139 -9.42 7.03 -5.41
CA SER A 139 -9.62 5.70 -4.85
C SER A 139 -9.64 5.71 -3.33
N SER A 140 -10.36 4.79 -2.73
CA SER A 140 -10.33 4.53 -1.28
C SER A 140 -8.99 3.97 -0.82
N GLY A 141 -8.23 3.31 -1.69
CA GLY A 141 -6.89 2.77 -1.42
C GLY A 141 -6.79 1.25 -1.64
N PRO A 142 -5.58 0.73 -1.85
CA PRO A 142 -5.31 -0.68 -2.02
C PRO A 142 -5.31 -1.43 -0.70
N GLN A 143 -5.47 -2.75 -0.77
CA GLN A 143 -5.40 -3.61 0.40
C GLN A 143 -3.98 -3.74 0.95
N THR A 144 -2.97 -3.86 0.09
CA THR A 144 -1.62 -4.24 0.51
C THR A 144 -0.66 -3.06 0.61
N LEU A 145 -0.43 -2.33 -0.49
CA LEU A 145 0.58 -1.27 -0.58
C LEU A 145 -0.09 0.10 -0.74
N GLY A 146 -0.56 0.66 0.37
CA GLY A 146 -1.30 1.92 0.39
C GLY A 146 -0.45 3.15 0.71
N ILE A 147 -1.11 4.31 0.60
CA ILE A 147 -0.54 5.64 0.91
C ILE A 147 -1.12 6.23 2.20
N ASN A 148 -1.75 5.42 3.03
CA ASN A 148 -2.42 5.91 4.23
C ASN A 148 -1.45 6.15 5.39
N ALA A 149 -0.48 5.27 5.60
CA ALA A 149 0.52 5.40 6.66
C ALA A 149 1.79 6.17 6.21
N ARG A 150 2.63 6.56 7.17
CA ARG A 150 3.95 7.14 6.87
C ARG A 150 4.79 6.17 6.07
N PRO A 151 5.61 6.65 5.10
CA PRO A 151 6.51 5.80 4.34
C PRO A 151 7.47 5.05 5.24
N VAL A 152 7.64 3.76 5.00
CA VAL A 152 8.59 2.91 5.72
C VAL A 152 9.99 3.11 5.14
N PRO A 153 11.03 3.42 5.94
CA PRO A 153 12.41 3.44 5.49
C PRO A 153 12.83 2.07 4.97
N GLN A 154 13.35 2.01 3.75
CA GLN A 154 13.67 0.74 3.09
C GLN A 154 14.81 0.86 2.08
N VAL A 155 15.43 -0.26 1.76
CA VAL A 155 16.24 -0.46 0.56
C VAL A 155 15.33 -1.12 -0.47
N ARG A 156 15.12 -0.46 -1.62
CA ARG A 156 14.21 -0.90 -2.67
C ARG A 156 14.92 -0.98 -4.01
N LEU A 157 14.89 -2.16 -4.61
CA LEU A 157 15.28 -2.39 -6.00
C LEU A 157 14.00 -2.45 -6.83
N ALA A 158 13.90 -1.63 -7.87
CA ALA A 158 12.69 -1.52 -8.66
C ALA A 158 12.97 -1.39 -10.16
N LEU A 159 12.00 -1.85 -10.93
CA LEU A 159 11.75 -1.46 -12.31
C LEU A 159 10.49 -0.57 -12.26
N PRO A 160 10.64 0.76 -12.07
CA PRO A 160 9.52 1.64 -11.71
C PRO A 160 8.55 1.86 -12.85
N ASP A 161 9.03 1.83 -14.09
CA ASP A 161 8.25 2.02 -15.29
C ASP A 161 8.09 0.71 -16.06
N TYR A 162 7.04 0.59 -16.85
CA TYR A 162 6.81 -0.58 -17.67
C TYR A 162 7.92 -0.75 -18.72
N TYR A 163 8.74 -1.77 -18.56
CA TYR A 163 9.76 -2.19 -19.51
C TYR A 163 9.15 -3.14 -20.55
N THR A 164 9.26 -2.77 -21.83
CA THR A 164 8.77 -3.61 -22.94
C THR A 164 9.70 -4.80 -23.15
N LEU A 165 9.14 -6.02 -23.09
CA LEU A 165 9.91 -7.25 -23.24
C LEU A 165 10.29 -7.44 -24.73
N PRO A 166 11.58 -7.60 -25.07
CA PRO A 166 12.06 -7.61 -26.45
C PRO A 166 11.46 -8.71 -27.34
N PHE A 167 11.17 -9.87 -26.73
CA PHE A 167 10.64 -11.05 -27.45
C PHE A 167 9.13 -10.97 -27.73
N ALA A 168 8.42 -9.99 -27.18
CA ALA A 168 6.95 -9.95 -27.21
C ALA A 168 6.41 -8.94 -28.24
N ASN A 169 7.23 -8.45 -29.16
CA ASN A 169 6.84 -7.51 -30.20
C ASN A 169 6.02 -6.30 -29.70
N GLY A 170 6.37 -5.78 -28.52
CA GLY A 170 5.72 -4.63 -27.90
C GLY A 170 4.43 -4.94 -27.12
N TRP A 171 3.94 -6.17 -27.12
CA TRP A 171 2.70 -6.54 -26.44
C TRP A 171 2.83 -6.75 -24.93
N LEU A 172 4.00 -7.16 -24.46
CA LEU A 172 4.21 -7.47 -23.05
C LEU A 172 5.18 -6.47 -22.42
N LYS A 173 4.75 -5.89 -21.32
CA LYS A 173 5.55 -4.95 -20.52
C LYS A 173 5.54 -5.39 -19.06
N LEU A 174 6.65 -5.22 -18.38
CA LEU A 174 6.84 -5.63 -16.99
C LEU A 174 7.32 -4.46 -16.14
N LYS A 175 6.79 -4.31 -14.93
CA LYS A 175 7.34 -3.47 -13.87
C LYS A 175 7.25 -4.17 -12.53
N GLY A 176 7.94 -3.68 -11.51
CA GLY A 176 7.86 -4.26 -10.17
C GLY A 176 8.96 -3.81 -9.24
N HIS A 177 8.95 -4.36 -8.03
CA HIS A 177 9.97 -4.06 -7.02
C HIS A 177 10.14 -5.18 -6.00
N ILE A 178 11.27 -5.11 -5.31
CA ILE A 178 11.57 -5.86 -4.09
C ILE A 178 12.18 -4.87 -3.10
N ALA A 179 11.72 -4.88 -1.84
CA ALA A 179 12.21 -3.97 -0.83
C ALA A 179 12.31 -4.63 0.55
N TYR A 180 13.28 -4.20 1.34
CA TYR A 180 13.42 -4.52 2.75
C TYR A 180 13.57 -3.24 3.55
N GLY A 181 12.85 -3.17 4.66
CA GLY A 181 12.81 -2.00 5.53
C GLY A 181 12.59 -2.35 6.99
N MET A 182 12.31 -1.33 7.77
CA MET A 182 12.03 -1.46 9.19
C MET A 182 11.03 -0.38 9.59
N LEU A 183 10.03 -0.74 10.40
CA LEU A 183 9.12 0.23 10.99
C LEU A 183 9.88 1.12 11.99
N THR A 184 9.59 2.40 11.97
CA THR A 184 10.25 3.42 12.79
C THR A 184 9.21 4.28 13.49
N ASP A 185 8.57 3.73 14.53
CA ASP A 185 7.48 4.39 15.23
C ASP A 185 7.91 5.08 16.54
N ASN A 186 9.21 5.15 16.81
CA ASN A 186 9.79 5.81 17.98
C ASN A 186 9.08 5.45 19.29
N SER A 187 8.86 4.14 19.51
CA SER A 187 8.14 3.59 20.67
C SER A 187 6.67 4.03 20.76
N TRP A 188 6.08 4.48 19.66
CA TRP A 188 4.66 4.90 19.64
C TRP A 188 3.74 3.79 20.15
N GLN A 189 3.98 2.53 19.73
CA GLN A 189 3.17 1.39 20.16
C GLN A 189 3.24 1.20 21.68
N HIS A 190 4.44 1.24 22.26
CA HIS A 190 4.63 1.15 23.71
C HIS A 190 3.85 2.24 24.46
N ASP A 191 3.98 3.49 24.03
CA ASP A 191 3.33 4.63 24.66
C ASP A 191 1.82 4.60 24.49
N PHE A 192 1.34 4.14 23.33
CA PHE A 192 -0.08 4.00 23.02
C PHE A 192 -0.74 2.90 23.85
N THR A 193 -0.11 1.73 23.94
CA THR A 193 -0.64 0.58 24.69
C THR A 193 -0.56 0.76 26.20
N LYS A 194 0.40 1.52 26.70
CA LYS A 194 0.68 1.68 28.13
C LYS A 194 0.80 0.33 28.85
N LEU A 195 1.41 -0.65 28.18
CA LEU A 195 1.54 -2.04 28.66
C LEU A 195 0.20 -2.75 28.95
N ARG A 196 -0.92 -2.30 28.36
CA ARG A 196 -2.24 -2.94 28.52
C ARG A 196 -2.54 -3.95 27.42
N SER A 197 -1.86 -3.83 26.29
CA SER A 197 -2.02 -4.72 25.17
C SER A 197 -0.68 -5.03 24.50
N LYS A 198 -0.67 -6.00 23.62
CA LYS A 198 0.48 -6.40 22.83
C LYS A 198 1.02 -5.23 21.99
N TYR A 199 2.34 -5.13 21.92
CA TYR A 199 3.06 -4.23 21.02
C TYR A 199 4.35 -4.89 20.52
N VAL A 200 4.93 -4.38 19.44
CA VAL A 200 6.13 -4.92 18.80
C VAL A 200 7.10 -3.81 18.45
N ASP A 201 8.35 -3.95 18.89
CA ASP A 201 9.44 -3.03 18.59
C ASP A 201 10.35 -3.58 17.49
N ASN A 202 11.01 -2.69 16.74
CA ASN A 202 12.02 -3.04 15.74
C ASN A 202 11.55 -4.02 14.65
N THR A 203 10.27 -3.98 14.32
CA THR A 203 9.66 -4.84 13.30
C THR A 203 10.31 -4.61 11.94
N ARG A 204 10.71 -5.69 11.28
CA ARG A 204 11.20 -5.68 9.91
C ARG A 204 10.02 -5.65 8.94
N TYR A 205 10.25 -5.02 7.81
CA TYR A 205 9.28 -4.91 6.72
C TYR A 205 9.86 -5.46 5.44
N HIS A 206 9.09 -6.21 4.71
CA HIS A 206 9.42 -6.62 3.35
C HIS A 206 8.24 -6.33 2.44
N SER A 207 8.50 -5.87 1.22
CA SER A 207 7.49 -5.79 0.16
C SER A 207 8.06 -6.20 -1.18
N LYS A 208 7.21 -6.77 -2.01
CA LYS A 208 7.50 -7.12 -3.40
C LYS A 208 6.25 -6.99 -4.23
N ALA A 209 6.41 -6.58 -5.46
CA ALA A 209 5.31 -6.53 -6.42
C ALA A 209 5.82 -6.76 -7.84
N GLY A 210 4.97 -7.38 -8.64
CA GLY A 210 5.18 -7.56 -10.07
C GLY A 210 3.91 -7.24 -10.84
N TYR A 211 4.04 -6.51 -11.96
CA TYR A 211 2.92 -6.12 -12.80
C TYR A 211 3.24 -6.41 -14.25
N LEU A 212 2.37 -7.16 -14.90
CA LEU A 212 2.44 -7.48 -16.32
C LEU A 212 1.36 -6.69 -17.06
N LYS A 213 1.78 -5.90 -18.05
CA LYS A 213 0.86 -5.22 -18.96
C LYS A 213 0.84 -5.90 -20.32
N ILE A 214 -0.35 -6.18 -20.80
CA ILE A 214 -0.63 -6.79 -22.11
C ILE A 214 -1.38 -5.75 -22.94
N GLY A 215 -0.77 -5.28 -24.03
CA GLY A 215 -1.34 -4.27 -24.91
C GLY A 215 -0.27 -3.56 -25.72
N LYS A 216 -0.64 -3.03 -26.86
CA LYS A 216 0.27 -2.37 -27.79
C LYS A 216 -0.17 -0.92 -28.05
N GLU A 217 0.00 -0.08 -27.04
CA GLU A 217 -0.42 1.33 -27.05
C GLU A 217 0.25 2.11 -28.19
N GLU A 218 1.51 1.78 -28.52
CA GLU A 218 2.26 2.40 -29.62
C GLU A 218 1.62 2.15 -30.99
N ALA A 219 0.77 1.14 -31.12
CA ALA A 219 -0.01 0.86 -32.32
C ALA A 219 -1.44 1.41 -32.24
N PHE A 220 -1.70 2.35 -31.34
CA PHE A 220 -3.03 2.96 -31.10
C PHE A 220 -4.12 1.92 -30.75
N TYR A 221 -3.72 0.83 -30.08
CA TYR A 221 -4.68 -0.16 -29.58
C TYR A 221 -5.38 0.39 -28.36
N PRO A 222 -6.72 0.54 -28.36
CA PRO A 222 -7.43 1.18 -27.26
C PRO A 222 -7.54 0.32 -26.01
N LEU A 223 -7.34 -1.01 -26.13
CA LEU A 223 -7.53 -1.97 -25.05
C LEU A 223 -6.19 -2.47 -24.52
N SER A 224 -6.01 -2.45 -23.20
CA SER A 224 -4.91 -3.13 -22.53
C SER A 224 -5.37 -3.80 -21.23
N LEU A 225 -4.64 -4.84 -20.81
CA LEU A 225 -4.85 -5.58 -19.57
C LEU A 225 -3.59 -5.46 -18.72
N GLU A 226 -3.76 -5.14 -17.43
CA GLU A 226 -2.71 -5.17 -16.45
C GLU A 226 -3.04 -6.21 -15.38
N LEU A 227 -2.09 -7.10 -15.09
CA LEU A 227 -2.17 -8.10 -14.04
C LEU A 227 -1.07 -7.80 -13.02
N GLY A 228 -1.39 -7.86 -11.75
CA GLY A 228 -0.45 -7.56 -10.68
C GLY A 228 -0.52 -8.57 -9.54
N LEU A 229 0.60 -8.71 -8.84
CA LEU A 229 0.68 -9.39 -7.56
C LEU A 229 1.49 -8.50 -6.62
N GLU A 230 0.86 -8.05 -5.56
CA GLU A 230 1.49 -7.34 -4.45
C GLU A 230 1.58 -8.25 -3.24
N MET A 231 2.71 -8.20 -2.55
CA MET A 231 2.93 -8.96 -1.33
C MET A 231 3.77 -8.14 -0.36
N ALA A 232 3.41 -8.18 0.92
CA ALA A 232 4.18 -7.54 1.98
C ALA A 232 4.10 -8.35 3.28
N THR A 233 5.12 -8.24 4.13
CA THR A 233 5.17 -8.94 5.41
C THR A 233 5.87 -8.12 6.48
N LEU A 234 5.38 -8.27 7.72
CA LEU A 234 6.07 -7.85 8.94
C LEU A 234 6.72 -9.07 9.57
N PHE A 235 8.01 -9.00 9.87
CA PHE A 235 8.76 -10.11 10.46
C PHE A 235 9.84 -9.60 11.43
N GLY A 236 10.47 -10.50 12.18
CA GLY A 236 11.49 -10.14 13.15
C GLY A 236 10.96 -9.22 14.26
N GLY A 237 11.83 -8.43 14.86
CA GLY A 237 11.48 -7.54 15.97
C GLY A 237 11.30 -8.24 17.31
N ASP A 238 10.83 -7.51 18.27
CA ASP A 238 10.66 -7.95 19.66
C ASP A 238 9.21 -7.71 20.09
N THR A 239 8.45 -8.78 20.33
CA THR A 239 7.04 -8.73 20.71
C THR A 239 6.89 -8.79 22.23
N TYR A 240 6.09 -7.90 22.77
CA TYR A 240 5.77 -7.80 24.19
C TYR A 240 4.28 -8.03 24.41
N ILE A 241 3.95 -9.07 25.17
CA ILE A 241 2.56 -9.47 25.46
C ILE A 241 2.31 -9.34 26.96
N PRO A 242 1.64 -8.27 27.41
CA PRO A 242 1.24 -8.15 28.82
C PRO A 242 0.16 -9.19 29.15
N THR A 243 0.37 -9.91 30.26
CA THR A 243 -0.58 -10.93 30.75
C THR A 243 -0.51 -10.96 32.27
N ASN A 244 -1.63 -10.66 32.94
CA ASN A 244 -1.78 -10.76 34.41
C ASN A 244 -0.62 -10.11 35.21
N GLY A 245 -0.21 -8.90 34.83
CA GLY A 245 0.83 -8.15 35.54
C GLY A 245 2.27 -8.55 35.18
N THR A 246 2.45 -9.52 34.29
CA THR A 246 3.75 -9.87 33.70
C THR A 246 3.77 -9.50 32.20
N VAL A 247 4.98 -9.25 31.66
CA VAL A 247 5.16 -9.00 30.23
C VAL A 247 5.97 -10.16 29.65
N ARG A 248 5.31 -10.97 28.80
CA ARG A 248 6.00 -12.00 28.04
C ARG A 248 6.73 -11.34 26.87
N HIS A 249 8.04 -11.54 26.78
CA HIS A 249 8.88 -11.11 25.66
C HIS A 249 9.12 -12.28 24.70
N ILE A 250 8.94 -12.01 23.40
CA ILE A 250 9.24 -12.95 22.31
C ILE A 250 10.21 -12.24 21.37
N ALA A 251 11.45 -12.73 21.30
CA ALA A 251 12.42 -12.31 20.30
C ALA A 251 12.13 -13.08 19.01
N ASN A 252 11.55 -12.41 18.01
CA ASN A 252 11.27 -13.03 16.72
C ASN A 252 12.54 -13.20 15.90
N ASP A 253 12.57 -14.19 15.01
CA ASP A 253 13.75 -14.50 14.20
C ASP A 253 14.13 -13.32 13.27
N LYS A 254 15.41 -12.95 13.29
CA LYS A 254 16.01 -11.86 12.47
C LYS A 254 17.20 -12.39 11.65
N SER A 255 17.30 -13.71 11.49
CA SER A 255 18.38 -14.35 10.72
C SER A 255 18.25 -14.09 9.22
N LEU A 256 19.30 -14.34 8.45
CA LEU A 256 19.25 -14.29 6.98
C LEU A 256 18.21 -15.25 6.39
N LYS A 257 17.91 -16.35 7.11
CA LYS A 257 16.89 -17.32 6.72
C LYS A 257 15.49 -16.68 6.78
N SER A 258 15.21 -15.86 7.80
CA SER A 258 13.97 -15.11 7.94
C SER A 258 13.78 -14.11 6.79
N PHE A 259 14.85 -13.39 6.40
CA PHE A 259 14.82 -12.50 5.21
C PHE A 259 14.51 -13.28 3.92
N TRP A 260 15.10 -14.46 3.76
CA TRP A 260 14.83 -15.30 2.59
C TRP A 260 13.40 -15.83 2.55
N ARG A 261 12.85 -16.21 3.70
CA ARG A 261 11.46 -16.68 3.84
C ARG A 261 10.44 -15.56 3.60
N ALA A 262 10.74 -14.34 4.02
CA ALA A 262 9.93 -13.18 3.67
C ALA A 262 9.89 -12.94 2.15
N LEU A 263 11.01 -13.21 1.45
CA LEU A 263 11.08 -13.08 -0.02
C LEU A 263 10.30 -14.21 -0.72
N ILE A 264 10.50 -15.45 -0.30
CA ILE A 264 9.87 -16.62 -0.92
C ILE A 264 8.94 -17.24 0.13
N PRO A 265 7.62 -16.95 0.08
CA PRO A 265 6.69 -17.56 0.99
C PRO A 265 6.64 -19.07 0.75
N GLY A 266 6.74 -19.86 1.79
CA GLY A 266 6.81 -21.32 1.69
C GLY A 266 7.21 -21.97 3.00
N GLY A 267 6.35 -21.92 4.00
CA GLY A 267 6.49 -22.59 5.28
C GLY A 267 7.47 -21.94 6.26
N GLY A 268 6.99 -21.57 7.41
CA GLY A 268 7.76 -21.24 8.60
C GLY A 268 8.41 -22.48 9.23
N GLU A 269 9.24 -22.33 10.27
CA GLU A 269 9.90 -23.49 10.92
C GLU A 269 9.19 -24.02 12.15
N GLN A 270 8.20 -23.31 12.67
CA GLN A 270 7.45 -23.78 13.82
C GLN A 270 5.98 -23.41 13.71
N PRO A 271 5.08 -24.40 13.80
CA PRO A 271 3.70 -24.08 14.07
C PRO A 271 3.66 -23.31 15.39
N GLU A 272 2.92 -22.23 15.44
CA GLU A 272 2.46 -21.66 16.70
C GLU A 272 1.89 -22.84 17.50
N LYS A 273 2.33 -23.02 18.75
CA LYS A 273 1.88 -24.16 19.56
C LYS A 273 0.35 -24.22 19.55
N GLY A 274 -0.22 -25.16 18.80
CA GLY A 274 -1.66 -25.31 18.59
C GLY A 274 -2.16 -25.07 17.17
N GLY A 275 -1.31 -24.65 16.21
CA GLY A 275 -1.65 -24.55 14.79
C GLY A 275 -1.21 -25.78 13.99
N ALA A 276 -2.04 -26.23 13.06
CA ALA A 276 -1.76 -27.42 12.26
C ALA A 276 -0.77 -27.18 11.10
N TYR A 277 -0.50 -25.92 10.73
CA TYR A 277 0.34 -25.57 9.59
C TYR A 277 1.29 -24.42 9.89
N GLU A 278 2.50 -24.50 9.32
CA GLU A 278 3.47 -23.43 9.30
C GLU A 278 3.04 -22.40 8.26
N ASN A 279 2.62 -21.25 8.72
CA ASN A 279 2.29 -20.09 7.88
C ASN A 279 3.56 -19.48 7.29
N ALA A 280 3.40 -18.47 6.43
CA ALA A 280 4.50 -17.67 5.92
C ALA A 280 5.30 -17.03 7.06
N GLU A 281 6.52 -16.61 6.79
CA GLU A 281 7.35 -15.89 7.76
C GLU A 281 6.69 -14.58 8.16
N GLY A 282 6.28 -14.48 9.43
CA GLY A 282 5.66 -13.27 9.99
C GLY A 282 4.22 -13.04 9.55
N ASP A 283 3.78 -11.78 9.65
CA ASP A 283 2.45 -11.31 9.24
C ASP A 283 2.46 -10.98 7.73
N PHE A 284 2.03 -11.93 6.93
CA PHE A 284 2.10 -11.89 5.47
C PHE A 284 0.75 -11.59 4.84
N ARG A 285 0.73 -10.67 3.88
CA ARG A 285 -0.47 -10.33 3.11
C ARG A 285 -0.17 -10.00 1.66
N GLY A 286 -1.19 -10.03 0.84
CA GLY A 286 -1.05 -9.65 -0.55
C GLY A 286 -2.37 -9.46 -1.26
N SER A 287 -2.24 -9.11 -2.53
CA SER A 287 -3.36 -8.82 -3.43
C SER A 287 -3.05 -9.32 -4.84
N TRP A 288 -4.00 -10.02 -5.42
CA TRP A 288 -4.06 -10.25 -6.86
C TRP A 288 -4.78 -9.08 -7.51
N LEU A 289 -4.12 -8.42 -8.43
CA LEU A 289 -4.61 -7.21 -9.10
C LEU A 289 -4.89 -7.47 -10.56
N MET A 290 -5.98 -6.90 -11.05
CA MET A 290 -6.32 -6.87 -12.47
C MET A 290 -6.86 -5.48 -12.82
N ARG A 291 -6.42 -4.92 -13.96
CA ARG A 291 -6.99 -3.70 -14.52
C ARG A 291 -7.13 -3.84 -16.03
N ILE A 292 -8.34 -3.60 -16.52
CA ILE A 292 -8.66 -3.50 -17.93
C ILE A 292 -8.77 -2.03 -18.28
N ASN A 293 -8.02 -1.58 -19.26
CA ASN A 293 -8.02 -0.19 -19.72
C ASN A 293 -8.58 -0.11 -21.12
N TYR A 294 -9.53 0.79 -21.33
CA TYR A 294 -10.00 1.19 -22.65
C TYR A 294 -9.79 2.69 -22.81
N THR A 295 -8.97 3.10 -23.77
CA THR A 295 -8.61 4.49 -24.01
C THR A 295 -9.12 4.91 -25.39
N ALA A 296 -10.09 5.83 -25.40
CA ALA A 296 -10.58 6.52 -26.59
C ALA A 296 -9.94 7.92 -26.71
N ASP A 297 -10.21 8.63 -27.81
CA ASP A 297 -9.62 9.95 -28.08
C ASP A 297 -9.98 11.00 -27.03
N SER A 298 -11.18 10.93 -26.45
CA SER A 298 -11.71 11.96 -25.55
C SER A 298 -12.05 11.47 -24.14
N TRP A 299 -11.95 10.16 -23.88
CA TRP A 299 -12.22 9.56 -22.57
C TRP A 299 -11.46 8.25 -22.40
N ALA A 300 -11.25 7.85 -21.16
CA ALA A 300 -10.76 6.52 -20.84
C ALA A 300 -11.60 5.89 -19.73
N LEU A 301 -11.80 4.57 -19.84
CA LEU A 301 -12.46 3.76 -18.82
C LEU A 301 -11.52 2.66 -18.35
N HIS A 302 -11.37 2.57 -17.04
CA HIS A 302 -10.59 1.54 -16.40
C HIS A 302 -11.49 0.75 -15.45
N VAL A 303 -11.48 -0.57 -15.57
CA VAL A 303 -12.17 -1.47 -14.64
C VAL A 303 -11.10 -2.30 -13.94
N TYR A 304 -11.12 -2.34 -12.63
CA TYR A 304 -10.09 -3.03 -11.85
C TYR A 304 -10.66 -3.87 -10.72
N GLY A 305 -9.91 -4.89 -10.36
CA GLY A 305 -10.17 -5.76 -9.23
C GLY A 305 -8.91 -5.94 -8.38
N ASP A 306 -9.12 -6.05 -7.08
CA ASP A 306 -8.11 -6.32 -6.06
C ASP A 306 -8.65 -7.44 -5.17
N HIS A 307 -8.12 -8.65 -5.33
CA HIS A 307 -8.52 -9.82 -4.55
C HIS A 307 -7.51 -10.04 -3.43
N PHE A 308 -7.99 -9.99 -2.20
CA PHE A 308 -7.18 -9.98 -0.99
C PHE A 308 -6.82 -11.39 -0.53
N PHE A 309 -5.63 -11.53 0.05
CA PHE A 309 -5.25 -12.71 0.80
C PHE A 309 -4.31 -12.34 1.95
N GLU A 310 -4.32 -13.16 2.99
CA GLU A 310 -3.35 -13.10 4.09
C GLU A 310 -2.82 -14.50 4.37
N ASP A 311 -1.54 -14.60 4.74
CA ASP A 311 -0.84 -15.86 4.95
C ASP A 311 -1.06 -16.82 3.76
N HIS A 312 -1.79 -17.91 3.96
CA HIS A 312 -2.14 -18.86 2.91
C HIS A 312 -3.61 -18.80 2.48
N SER A 313 -4.42 -17.96 3.13
CA SER A 313 -5.83 -17.82 2.79
C SER A 313 -6.01 -17.12 1.45
N ALA A 314 -7.01 -17.56 0.68
CA ALA A 314 -7.35 -17.01 -0.64
C ALA A 314 -6.21 -17.02 -1.70
N MET A 315 -5.12 -17.76 -1.46
CA MET A 315 -4.06 -18.01 -2.44
C MET A 315 -4.32 -19.28 -3.25
N PHE A 316 -3.62 -19.43 -4.37
CA PHE A 316 -3.46 -20.72 -5.01
C PHE A 316 -2.67 -21.64 -4.07
N HIS A 317 -3.31 -22.67 -3.56
CA HIS A 317 -2.71 -23.62 -2.65
C HIS A 317 -2.52 -24.97 -3.33
N LEU A 318 -1.35 -25.59 -3.14
CA LEU A 318 -1.13 -26.98 -3.50
C LEU A 318 -1.64 -27.84 -2.36
N ASP A 319 -2.47 -28.82 -2.68
CA ASP A 319 -2.80 -29.90 -1.76
C ASP A 319 -1.52 -30.71 -1.51
N TYR A 320 -0.80 -30.34 -0.47
CA TYR A 320 0.49 -30.98 -0.16
C TYR A 320 0.34 -32.40 0.34
N ASP A 321 -0.78 -32.72 0.96
CA ASP A 321 -1.01 -34.04 1.52
C ASP A 321 -1.35 -35.06 0.44
N GLY A 322 -2.10 -34.63 -0.58
CA GLY A 322 -2.48 -35.47 -1.71
C GLY A 322 -3.44 -36.58 -1.37
N TYR A 323 -4.11 -36.53 -0.22
CA TYR A 323 -5.12 -37.48 0.21
C TYR A 323 -6.52 -37.15 -0.32
N GLY A 324 -7.44 -38.10 -0.26
CA GLY A 324 -8.84 -37.93 -0.59
C GLY A 324 -9.63 -37.27 0.56
N THR A 325 -10.93 -37.23 0.37
CA THR A 325 -11.91 -36.71 1.34
C THR A 325 -13.04 -37.70 1.53
N GLY A 326 -13.85 -37.54 2.58
CA GLY A 326 -14.92 -38.47 2.89
C GLY A 326 -14.39 -39.89 3.19
N ASP A 327 -14.98 -40.91 2.61
CA ASP A 327 -14.56 -42.33 2.77
C ASP A 327 -13.14 -42.63 2.23
N ASP A 328 -12.55 -41.72 1.52
CA ASP A 328 -11.20 -41.83 0.96
C ASP A 328 -10.15 -41.00 1.71
N TRP A 329 -10.44 -40.58 2.92
CA TRP A 329 -9.59 -39.67 3.70
C TRP A 329 -8.17 -40.20 3.95
N ASP A 330 -7.97 -41.50 4.01
CA ASP A 330 -6.70 -42.22 4.23
C ASP A 330 -6.03 -42.66 2.93
N LYS A 331 -6.68 -42.48 1.77
CA LYS A 331 -6.18 -42.95 0.47
C LYS A 331 -5.42 -41.87 -0.26
N TRP A 332 -4.19 -42.16 -0.65
CA TRP A 332 -3.39 -41.28 -1.48
C TRP A 332 -4.08 -40.99 -2.82
N LYS A 333 -4.28 -39.73 -3.10
CA LYS A 333 -4.79 -39.22 -4.38
C LYS A 333 -3.70 -38.40 -5.07
N LYS A 334 -3.99 -37.84 -6.22
CA LYS A 334 -3.06 -36.99 -6.95
C LYS A 334 -3.08 -35.58 -6.36
N ARG A 335 -1.89 -34.97 -6.14
CA ARG A 335 -1.78 -33.55 -5.75
C ARG A 335 -2.52 -32.67 -6.73
N ARG A 336 -3.21 -31.67 -6.22
CA ARG A 336 -3.98 -30.69 -6.98
C ARG A 336 -3.81 -29.30 -6.40
N PHE A 337 -4.12 -28.28 -7.22
CA PHE A 337 -4.24 -26.92 -6.72
C PHE A 337 -5.60 -26.73 -6.07
N PHE A 338 -5.60 -26.08 -4.92
CA PHE A 338 -6.79 -25.49 -4.33
C PHE A 338 -6.97 -24.08 -4.84
N LEU A 339 -8.20 -23.74 -5.19
CA LEU A 339 -8.62 -22.39 -5.51
C LEU A 339 -9.64 -21.96 -4.46
N TYR A 340 -9.29 -20.93 -3.70
CA TYR A 340 -10.21 -20.35 -2.72
C TYR A 340 -11.34 -19.57 -3.40
N ASP A 341 -12.44 -19.36 -2.67
CA ASP A 341 -13.55 -18.54 -3.14
C ASP A 341 -13.11 -17.08 -3.33
N PHE A 342 -13.37 -16.51 -4.49
CA PHE A 342 -13.12 -15.10 -4.80
C PHE A 342 -14.20 -14.20 -4.18
N LYS A 343 -14.25 -14.09 -2.85
CA LYS A 343 -15.26 -13.31 -2.14
C LYS A 343 -14.71 -11.99 -1.62
N ASP A 344 -13.56 -12.01 -0.94
CA ASP A 344 -12.94 -10.81 -0.39
C ASP A 344 -12.19 -10.07 -1.49
N MET A 345 -12.75 -8.93 -1.89
CA MET A 345 -12.21 -8.17 -3.01
C MET A 345 -12.66 -6.70 -2.98
N MET A 346 -11.95 -5.89 -3.73
CA MET A 346 -12.42 -4.61 -4.24
C MET A 346 -12.68 -4.73 -5.73
N LEU A 347 -13.80 -4.21 -6.18
CA LEU A 347 -14.09 -3.98 -7.61
C LEU A 347 -14.23 -2.48 -7.82
N GLY A 348 -13.53 -1.95 -8.81
CA GLY A 348 -13.54 -0.52 -9.09
C GLY A 348 -13.69 -0.21 -10.57
N ALA A 349 -14.23 0.96 -10.84
CA ALA A 349 -14.30 1.57 -12.17
C ALA A 349 -13.84 3.02 -12.07
N GLU A 350 -13.01 3.44 -13.03
CA GLU A 350 -12.52 4.80 -13.17
C GLU A 350 -12.82 5.31 -14.56
N LEU A 351 -13.52 6.45 -14.65
CA LEU A 351 -13.77 7.18 -15.89
C LEU A 351 -12.92 8.44 -15.91
N GLU A 352 -12.09 8.60 -16.92
CA GLU A 352 -11.31 9.81 -17.18
C GLU A 352 -11.89 10.60 -18.35
N LEU A 353 -12.09 11.90 -18.13
CA LEU A 353 -12.59 12.86 -19.11
C LEU A 353 -11.59 14.04 -19.18
N PRO A 354 -10.45 13.90 -19.87
CA PRO A 354 -9.35 14.88 -19.83
C PRO A 354 -9.77 16.28 -20.31
N TYR A 355 -10.73 16.38 -21.21
CA TYR A 355 -11.26 17.65 -21.73
C TYR A 355 -12.45 18.18 -20.92
N GLY A 356 -12.96 17.41 -19.95
CA GLY A 356 -14.04 17.85 -19.06
C GLY A 356 -13.58 18.98 -18.14
N ARG A 357 -14.43 19.98 -17.93
CA ARG A 357 -14.16 21.04 -16.95
C ARG A 357 -14.72 20.70 -15.58
N TRP A 358 -16.02 20.44 -15.52
CA TRP A 358 -16.72 20.12 -14.28
C TRP A 358 -16.50 18.69 -13.83
N LEU A 359 -16.32 17.74 -14.74
CA LEU A 359 -16.02 16.37 -14.46
C LEU A 359 -14.79 15.95 -15.28
N LYS A 360 -13.69 15.63 -14.60
CA LYS A 360 -12.46 15.10 -15.20
C LYS A 360 -12.20 13.65 -14.82
N GLY A 361 -12.55 13.27 -13.62
CA GLY A 361 -12.37 11.93 -13.10
C GLY A 361 -13.55 11.52 -12.23
N LEU A 362 -13.98 10.29 -12.39
CA LEU A 362 -14.98 9.61 -11.56
C LEU A 362 -14.47 8.23 -11.22
N VAL A 363 -14.43 7.90 -9.93
CA VAL A 363 -14.12 6.57 -9.42
C VAL A 363 -15.32 6.05 -8.66
N PHE A 364 -15.65 4.78 -8.87
CA PHE A 364 -16.61 4.03 -8.08
C PHE A 364 -15.98 2.72 -7.62
N GLU A 365 -16.07 2.39 -6.33
CA GLU A 365 -15.51 1.17 -5.76
C GLU A 365 -16.53 0.48 -4.86
N TYR A 366 -16.55 -0.84 -4.95
CA TYR A 366 -17.23 -1.76 -4.04
C TYR A 366 -16.21 -2.63 -3.35
N LEU A 367 -16.22 -2.66 -2.01
CA LEU A 367 -15.34 -3.47 -1.18
C LEU A 367 -16.16 -4.47 -0.39
N TYR A 368 -15.67 -5.70 -0.35
CA TYR A 368 -16.24 -6.76 0.48
C TYR A 368 -15.08 -7.52 1.16
N THR A 369 -15.10 -7.58 2.49
CA THR A 369 -14.06 -8.21 3.32
C THR A 369 -14.63 -9.11 4.41
N LYS A 370 -15.88 -9.54 4.28
CA LYS A 370 -16.60 -10.25 5.36
C LYS A 370 -16.26 -11.73 5.44
N TYR A 371 -15.74 -12.34 4.38
CA TYR A 371 -15.55 -13.78 4.30
C TYR A 371 -14.33 -14.26 5.09
N GLN A 372 -13.14 -13.73 4.83
CA GLN A 372 -11.88 -14.01 5.53
C GLN A 372 -11.71 -15.52 5.82
N SER A 373 -11.62 -16.31 4.74
CA SER A 373 -11.74 -17.78 4.80
C SER A 373 -10.65 -18.46 5.63
N GLY A 374 -9.53 -17.81 5.88
CA GLY A 374 -8.39 -18.43 6.55
C GLY A 374 -7.77 -19.60 5.76
N PRO A 375 -6.76 -20.24 6.33
CA PRO A 375 -6.11 -21.41 5.72
C PRO A 375 -7.03 -22.63 5.71
N VAL A 376 -6.84 -23.52 4.72
CA VAL A 376 -7.53 -24.81 4.66
C VAL A 376 -6.67 -25.86 5.33
N TYR A 377 -7.24 -26.60 6.26
CA TYR A 377 -6.59 -27.68 7.02
C TYR A 377 -7.03 -29.04 6.51
N HIS A 378 -6.06 -29.98 6.46
CA HIS A 378 -6.27 -31.39 6.12
C HIS A 378 -5.95 -32.22 7.35
N ASP A 379 -6.93 -32.55 8.17
CA ASP A 379 -6.68 -33.25 9.44
C ASP A 379 -6.53 -34.76 9.25
N HIS A 380 -7.08 -35.34 8.18
CA HIS A 380 -6.97 -36.75 7.81
C HIS A 380 -7.28 -37.72 8.96
N THR A 381 -8.36 -37.44 9.67
CA THR A 381 -8.87 -38.31 10.73
C THR A 381 -10.26 -38.82 10.37
N PRO A 382 -10.69 -39.98 10.94
CA PRO A 382 -12.06 -40.46 10.75
C PRO A 382 -13.13 -39.42 11.20
N SER A 383 -12.75 -38.54 12.13
CA SER A 383 -13.64 -37.52 12.68
C SER A 383 -13.70 -36.26 11.81
N ILE A 384 -12.62 -35.96 11.09
CA ILE A 384 -12.49 -34.82 10.18
C ILE A 384 -11.87 -35.32 8.87
N PRO A 385 -12.68 -35.99 8.03
CA PRO A 385 -12.19 -36.59 6.78
C PRO A 385 -12.10 -35.58 5.63
N ASP A 386 -12.69 -34.39 5.80
CA ASP A 386 -12.76 -33.35 4.79
C ASP A 386 -11.85 -32.18 5.14
N HIS A 387 -11.61 -31.33 4.15
CA HIS A 387 -10.87 -30.10 4.33
C HIS A 387 -11.69 -29.09 5.14
N VAL A 388 -11.10 -28.50 6.16
CA VAL A 388 -11.74 -27.50 7.01
C VAL A 388 -11.05 -26.16 6.80
N ALA A 389 -11.85 -25.13 6.46
CA ALA A 389 -11.34 -23.76 6.38
C ALA A 389 -11.33 -23.11 7.78
N GLY A 390 -10.21 -22.54 8.17
CA GLY A 390 -10.09 -21.66 9.32
C GLY A 390 -10.74 -20.29 9.08
N GLY A 391 -10.76 -19.45 10.11
CA GLY A 391 -11.04 -18.02 10.00
C GLY A 391 -9.75 -17.25 9.93
N ASP A 392 -9.75 -16.13 9.21
CA ASP A 392 -8.66 -15.17 9.19
C ASP A 392 -9.07 -13.87 9.89
N ASN A 393 -8.14 -12.98 10.13
CA ASN A 393 -8.38 -11.68 10.77
C ASN A 393 -7.53 -10.61 10.10
N TYR A 394 -7.98 -10.16 8.93
CA TYR A 394 -7.23 -9.23 8.08
C TYR A 394 -6.71 -8.03 8.85
N TYR A 395 -5.43 -7.70 8.60
CA TYR A 395 -4.64 -6.64 9.25
C TYR A 395 -4.29 -6.91 10.72
N ASN A 396 -4.63 -8.07 11.28
CA ASN A 396 -4.24 -8.47 12.63
C ASN A 396 -3.50 -9.79 12.60
N HIS A 397 -2.51 -9.93 13.46
CA HIS A 397 -1.72 -11.15 13.58
C HIS A 397 -1.49 -11.49 15.05
N TYR A 398 -1.25 -12.78 15.36
CA TYR A 398 -1.03 -13.22 16.75
C TYR A 398 0.20 -12.56 17.37
N ILE A 399 1.31 -12.47 16.64
CA ILE A 399 2.57 -11.88 17.09
C ILE A 399 2.59 -10.38 16.84
N TYR A 400 2.33 -9.94 15.59
CA TYR A 400 2.45 -8.54 15.20
C TYR A 400 1.21 -7.73 15.58
N ALA A 401 1.43 -6.50 15.99
CA ALA A 401 0.38 -5.61 16.45
C ALA A 401 -0.15 -4.74 15.31
N GLY A 402 -1.13 -5.27 14.57
CA GLY A 402 -1.80 -4.60 13.45
C GLY A 402 -0.88 -4.31 12.24
N TRP A 403 -1.47 -4.23 11.05
CA TRP A 403 -0.78 -3.80 9.83
C TRP A 403 -0.73 -2.27 9.77
N GLN A 404 0.17 -1.67 10.52
CA GLN A 404 0.21 -0.23 10.73
C GLN A 404 1.63 0.33 10.84
N HIS A 405 1.76 1.63 10.57
CA HIS A 405 2.94 2.43 10.89
C HIS A 405 2.50 3.76 11.50
N TRP A 406 2.99 4.09 12.69
CA TRP A 406 2.56 5.24 13.49
C TRP A 406 1.06 5.26 13.80
N GLY A 407 0.45 4.09 13.97
CA GLY A 407 -0.96 3.92 14.30
C GLY A 407 -1.93 3.99 13.13
N GLN A 408 -1.46 4.26 11.91
CA GLN A 408 -2.27 4.24 10.70
C GLN A 408 -2.01 2.98 9.88
N VAL A 409 -3.06 2.32 9.39
CA VAL A 409 -2.93 1.13 8.55
C VAL A 409 -2.14 1.46 7.27
N MET A 410 -1.26 0.53 6.85
CA MET A 410 -0.41 0.73 5.66
C MET A 410 -1.11 0.41 4.34
N GLY A 411 -2.34 -0.11 4.39
CA GLY A 411 -3.20 -0.38 3.24
C GLY A 411 -4.41 0.54 3.20
N ASN A 412 -5.60 -0.03 2.97
CA ASN A 412 -6.85 0.70 2.81
C ASN A 412 -7.34 1.31 4.14
N PRO A 413 -7.60 2.62 4.23
CA PRO A 413 -8.03 3.30 5.45
C PRO A 413 -9.43 2.89 5.96
N LEU A 414 -10.23 2.18 5.15
CA LEU A 414 -11.53 1.65 5.59
C LEU A 414 -11.40 0.48 6.57
N PHE A 415 -10.23 -0.16 6.62
CA PHE A 415 -9.79 -0.92 7.79
C PHE A 415 -9.44 0.07 8.90
N ARG A 416 -10.32 0.15 9.90
CA ARG A 416 -10.22 1.19 10.92
C ARG A 416 -8.87 1.15 11.64
N SER A 417 -8.04 2.16 11.39
CA SER A 417 -6.67 2.25 11.92
C SER A 417 -6.61 2.15 13.43
N PRO A 418 -5.60 1.50 14.03
CA PRO A 418 -5.46 1.36 15.48
C PRO A 418 -5.43 2.68 16.25
N ILE A 419 -4.98 3.77 15.63
CA ILE A 419 -4.96 5.09 16.27
C ILE A 419 -6.35 5.60 16.69
N TYR A 420 -7.44 5.04 16.14
CA TYR A 420 -8.81 5.35 16.56
C TYR A 420 -9.21 4.63 17.85
N ASN A 421 -8.45 3.63 18.31
CA ASN A 421 -8.82 2.84 19.49
C ASN A 421 -8.57 3.64 20.77
N THR A 422 -9.53 3.56 21.69
CA THR A 422 -9.46 4.26 22.98
C THR A 422 -8.99 3.36 24.13
N ASP A 423 -8.97 2.05 23.91
CA ASP A 423 -8.57 1.03 24.88
C ASP A 423 -7.05 0.75 24.91
N GLY A 424 -6.28 1.40 24.01
CA GLY A 424 -4.84 1.23 23.88
C GLY A 424 -4.42 -0.06 23.18
N ARG A 425 -5.29 -0.66 22.37
CA ARG A 425 -4.95 -1.82 21.54
C ARG A 425 -4.48 -1.40 20.16
N VAL A 426 -3.35 -1.95 19.75
CA VAL A 426 -2.83 -1.77 18.39
C VAL A 426 -3.43 -2.88 17.51
N GLU A 427 -4.73 -2.84 17.34
CA GLU A 427 -5.52 -3.79 16.54
C GLU A 427 -6.42 -3.05 15.56
N VAL A 428 -6.69 -3.64 14.42
CA VAL A 428 -7.73 -3.21 13.49
C VAL A 428 -9.05 -3.81 13.96
N GLU A 429 -9.92 -3.00 14.56
CA GLU A 429 -11.16 -3.46 15.18
C GLU A 429 -12.29 -3.72 14.18
N ASN A 430 -12.18 -3.22 12.95
CA ASN A 430 -13.16 -3.42 11.89
C ASN A 430 -12.46 -3.88 10.63
N SER A 431 -12.22 -5.19 10.53
CA SER A 431 -11.64 -5.83 9.34
C SER A 431 -12.70 -6.46 8.43
N ARG A 432 -13.89 -6.76 8.95
CA ARG A 432 -15.01 -7.40 8.23
C ARG A 432 -16.07 -6.38 7.89
N PHE A 433 -16.12 -5.95 6.64
CA PHE A 433 -17.08 -4.92 6.22
C PHE A 433 -17.48 -5.05 4.74
N THR A 434 -18.51 -4.30 4.38
CA THR A 434 -18.84 -3.95 3.00
C THR A 434 -18.79 -2.43 2.89
N ALA A 435 -18.26 -1.91 1.78
CA ALA A 435 -18.25 -0.47 1.55
C ALA A 435 -18.51 -0.13 0.08
N LEU A 436 -19.07 1.05 -0.13
CA LEU A 436 -19.21 1.72 -1.41
C LEU A 436 -18.47 3.05 -1.33
N HIS A 437 -17.60 3.32 -2.32
CA HIS A 437 -16.84 4.56 -2.37
C HIS A 437 -17.00 5.24 -3.72
N ILE A 438 -17.13 6.56 -3.70
CA ILE A 438 -17.19 7.41 -4.89
C ILE A 438 -16.17 8.54 -4.73
N GLY A 439 -15.36 8.73 -5.77
CA GLY A 439 -14.45 9.86 -5.91
C GLY A 439 -14.75 10.63 -7.20
N ILE A 440 -14.85 11.97 -7.11
CA ILE A 440 -15.12 12.84 -8.24
C ILE A 440 -14.07 13.96 -8.26
N SER A 441 -13.59 14.33 -9.43
CA SER A 441 -12.71 15.49 -9.60
C SER A 441 -13.04 16.31 -10.85
N GLY A 442 -12.69 17.58 -10.80
CA GLY A 442 -12.84 18.49 -11.93
C GLY A 442 -11.92 19.70 -11.80
N SER A 443 -11.80 20.44 -12.91
CA SER A 443 -11.05 21.71 -13.00
C SER A 443 -11.92 22.76 -13.71
N PRO A 444 -12.86 23.39 -12.98
CA PRO A 444 -13.78 24.39 -13.56
C PRO A 444 -13.05 25.53 -14.26
N THR A 445 -11.87 25.88 -13.76
CA THR A 445 -10.98 26.88 -14.37
C THR A 445 -9.53 26.37 -14.38
N SER A 446 -8.64 27.02 -15.11
CA SER A 446 -7.20 26.70 -15.12
C SER A 446 -6.50 26.89 -13.77
N ARG A 447 -7.14 27.60 -12.83
CA ARG A 447 -6.60 27.90 -11.49
C ARG A 447 -7.32 27.19 -10.37
N LEU A 448 -8.45 26.53 -10.63
CA LEU A 448 -9.27 25.89 -9.61
C LEU A 448 -9.49 24.42 -9.95
N ASP A 449 -9.03 23.54 -9.09
CA ASP A 449 -9.36 22.13 -9.08
C ASP A 449 -10.21 21.80 -7.86
N TYR A 450 -11.07 20.80 -7.98
CA TYR A 450 -11.82 20.27 -6.85
C TYR A 450 -11.81 18.75 -6.82
N ARG A 451 -12.12 18.21 -5.65
CA ARG A 451 -12.27 16.79 -5.40
C ARG A 451 -13.37 16.55 -4.36
N LEU A 452 -14.21 15.55 -4.63
CA LEU A 452 -15.26 15.10 -3.71
C LEU A 452 -15.03 13.62 -3.45
N LEU A 453 -15.09 13.19 -2.20
CA LEU A 453 -15.05 11.80 -1.80
C LEU A 453 -16.28 11.50 -0.93
N ALA A 454 -16.90 10.35 -1.16
CA ALA A 454 -18.01 9.86 -0.33
C ALA A 454 -17.89 8.35 -0.17
N THR A 455 -18.07 7.86 1.05
CA THR A 455 -18.00 6.45 1.37
C THR A 455 -19.14 6.08 2.31
N TRP A 456 -19.86 5.01 2.01
CA TRP A 456 -20.71 4.29 2.93
C TRP A 456 -20.02 2.99 3.31
N GLN A 457 -20.05 2.63 4.59
CA GLN A 457 -19.47 1.40 5.11
C GLN A 457 -20.39 0.77 6.15
N GLU A 458 -20.53 -0.58 6.09
CA GLU A 458 -21.14 -1.40 7.12
C GLU A 458 -20.12 -2.42 7.63
N GLY A 459 -19.77 -2.32 8.91
CA GLY A 459 -18.76 -3.13 9.58
C GLY A 459 -19.36 -4.11 10.58
N LEU A 460 -18.72 -5.28 10.69
CA LEU A 460 -19.09 -6.37 11.60
C LEU A 460 -18.05 -6.58 12.72
N GLY A 461 -17.00 -5.76 12.78
CA GLY A 461 -15.85 -5.99 13.65
C GLY A 461 -14.88 -7.00 13.06
N THR A 462 -14.30 -7.86 13.86
CA THR A 462 -13.45 -8.99 13.45
C THR A 462 -14.11 -10.33 13.79
N TYR A 463 -13.53 -11.45 13.34
CA TYR A 463 -14.02 -12.77 13.79
C TYR A 463 -13.82 -12.98 15.29
N ASN A 464 -12.69 -12.56 15.82
CA ASN A 464 -12.37 -12.75 17.23
C ASN A 464 -13.11 -11.77 18.14
N ARG A 465 -13.53 -10.63 17.59
CA ARG A 465 -14.21 -9.54 18.32
C ARG A 465 -15.29 -8.92 17.43
N PRO A 466 -16.39 -9.66 17.17
CA PRO A 466 -17.49 -9.14 16.39
C PRO A 466 -18.19 -8.00 17.14
N PHE A 467 -18.74 -7.05 16.41
CA PHE A 467 -19.64 -6.06 17.00
C PHE A 467 -20.98 -6.72 17.38
N ASP A 468 -21.62 -6.28 18.46
CA ASP A 468 -22.92 -6.78 18.89
C ASP A 468 -24.00 -6.65 17.81
N LYS A 469 -23.85 -5.66 16.95
CA LYS A 469 -24.70 -5.41 15.78
C LYS A 469 -23.85 -4.76 14.68
N PRO A 470 -24.24 -4.89 13.41
CA PRO A 470 -23.56 -4.18 12.32
C PRO A 470 -23.51 -2.67 12.59
N LEU A 471 -22.33 -2.07 12.47
CA LEU A 471 -22.13 -0.63 12.61
C LEU A 471 -22.02 -0.01 11.22
N GLN A 472 -22.66 1.14 11.05
CA GLN A 472 -22.62 1.87 9.77
C GLN A 472 -21.90 3.21 9.92
N SER A 473 -21.30 3.67 8.82
CA SER A 473 -20.68 4.97 8.71
C SER A 473 -20.84 5.54 7.30
N VAL A 474 -21.03 6.86 7.25
CA VAL A 474 -20.95 7.65 6.00
C VAL A 474 -19.89 8.70 6.21
N ASN A 475 -18.94 8.76 5.29
CA ASN A 475 -17.78 9.65 5.37
C ASN A 475 -17.69 10.46 4.08
N VAL A 476 -17.69 11.78 4.17
CA VAL A 476 -17.67 12.66 3.01
C VAL A 476 -16.59 13.73 3.13
N MET A 477 -16.05 14.16 1.99
CA MET A 477 -15.10 15.25 1.90
C MET A 477 -15.32 16.05 0.62
N ALA A 478 -15.22 17.38 0.73
CA ALA A 478 -15.08 18.31 -0.39
C ALA A 478 -13.75 19.07 -0.24
N GLU A 479 -12.94 19.06 -1.28
CA GLU A 479 -11.65 19.75 -1.32
C GLU A 479 -11.59 20.65 -2.57
N ALA A 480 -11.08 21.86 -2.41
CA ALA A 480 -10.83 22.79 -3.50
C ALA A 480 -9.40 23.33 -3.41
N CYS A 481 -8.67 23.24 -4.51
CA CYS A 481 -7.29 23.72 -4.64
C CYS A 481 -7.27 24.91 -5.62
N TYR A 482 -6.93 26.08 -5.13
CA TYR A 482 -6.84 27.30 -5.92
C TYR A 482 -5.37 27.70 -6.10
N ARG A 483 -4.99 28.13 -7.33
CA ARG A 483 -3.65 28.61 -7.70
C ARG A 483 -3.71 30.12 -7.99
N PRO A 484 -3.56 30.96 -6.96
CA PRO A 484 -3.60 32.43 -7.15
C PRO A 484 -2.44 32.91 -8.01
N TRP A 485 -1.25 32.37 -7.82
CA TRP A 485 0.00 32.70 -8.53
C TRP A 485 0.72 31.40 -8.98
N ARG A 486 1.71 31.54 -9.85
CA ARG A 486 2.40 30.42 -10.50
C ARG A 486 2.89 29.35 -9.53
N ASP A 487 3.49 29.74 -8.41
CA ASP A 487 4.17 28.82 -7.48
C ASP A 487 3.37 28.56 -6.19
N TRP A 488 2.20 29.18 -6.04
CA TRP A 488 1.39 29.13 -4.84
C TRP A 488 0.13 28.32 -5.03
N THR A 489 -0.21 27.54 -4.01
CA THR A 489 -1.49 26.84 -3.92
C THR A 489 -2.14 27.11 -2.57
N VAL A 490 -3.44 27.32 -2.59
CA VAL A 490 -4.30 27.40 -1.41
C VAL A 490 -5.33 26.30 -1.53
N THR A 491 -5.33 25.36 -0.57
CA THR A 491 -6.27 24.23 -0.56
C THR A 491 -7.15 24.32 0.67
N GLY A 492 -8.45 24.40 0.47
CA GLY A 492 -9.46 24.26 1.49
C GLY A 492 -10.13 22.90 1.38
N ALA A 493 -10.31 22.19 2.49
CA ALA A 493 -11.02 20.93 2.53
C ALA A 493 -12.00 20.91 3.71
N PHE A 494 -13.20 20.38 3.47
CA PHE A 494 -14.24 20.19 4.45
C PHE A 494 -14.63 18.72 4.48
N GLY A 495 -14.74 18.12 5.68
CA GLY A 495 -15.07 16.71 5.85
C GLY A 495 -16.10 16.49 6.95
N MET A 496 -16.86 15.43 6.81
CA MET A 496 -17.86 14.98 7.81
C MET A 496 -17.88 13.46 7.87
N ASP A 497 -18.02 12.94 9.09
CA ASP A 497 -18.31 11.54 9.38
C ASP A 497 -19.64 11.42 10.13
N PHE A 498 -20.46 10.47 9.72
CA PHE A 498 -21.72 10.12 10.35
C PHE A 498 -21.76 8.62 10.62
N GLY A 499 -22.13 8.20 11.82
CA GLY A 499 -22.28 6.79 12.17
C GLY A 499 -21.43 6.37 13.35
N SER A 500 -21.21 5.06 13.49
CA SER A 500 -20.63 4.48 14.70
C SER A 500 -19.22 3.91 14.52
N ILE A 501 -18.71 3.79 13.28
CA ILE A 501 -17.37 3.25 13.04
C ILE A 501 -16.29 4.29 13.35
N TYR A 502 -16.44 5.52 12.83
CA TYR A 502 -15.49 6.62 13.03
C TYR A 502 -16.02 7.69 13.99
N GLY A 503 -17.30 7.59 14.40
CA GLY A 503 -17.99 8.58 15.22
C GLY A 503 -18.68 9.66 14.38
N ARG A 504 -19.10 10.75 15.05
CA ARG A 504 -19.66 11.93 14.41
C ARG A 504 -18.61 13.03 14.48
N ASN A 505 -18.09 13.40 13.34
CA ASN A 505 -17.02 14.38 13.22
C ASN A 505 -17.38 15.38 12.12
N ILE A 506 -17.00 16.62 12.31
CA ILE A 506 -17.05 17.66 11.27
C ILE A 506 -15.76 18.46 11.33
N GLY A 507 -15.13 18.72 10.20
CA GLY A 507 -13.84 19.36 10.19
C GLY A 507 -13.54 20.16 8.93
N PHE A 508 -12.61 21.10 9.08
CA PHE A 508 -12.10 21.93 8.02
C PHE A 508 -10.56 21.95 8.07
N GLN A 509 -9.93 21.90 6.89
CA GLN A 509 -8.49 22.05 6.73
C GLN A 509 -8.19 23.17 5.75
N LEU A 510 -7.18 23.97 6.06
CA LEU A 510 -6.61 24.95 5.17
C LEU A 510 -5.12 24.68 5.00
N THR A 511 -4.68 24.56 3.74
CA THR A 511 -3.28 24.34 3.39
C THR A 511 -2.81 25.45 2.46
N LEU A 512 -1.70 26.07 2.79
CA LEU A 512 -0.98 27.03 1.97
C LEU A 512 0.36 26.43 1.58
N ALA A 513 0.66 26.32 0.28
CA ALA A 513 1.94 25.81 -0.17
C ALA A 513 2.56 26.70 -1.26
N LYS A 514 3.89 26.75 -1.24
CA LYS A 514 4.71 27.33 -2.30
C LYS A 514 5.70 26.28 -2.79
N SER A 515 5.74 26.08 -4.11
CA SER A 515 6.67 25.13 -4.74
C SER A 515 7.35 25.78 -5.93
N TRP A 516 8.67 25.64 -6.02
CA TRP A 516 9.44 26.14 -7.15
C TRP A 516 10.58 25.20 -7.49
N THR A 517 11.03 25.24 -8.75
CA THR A 517 12.14 24.39 -9.25
C THR A 517 13.27 25.29 -9.73
N THR A 518 14.52 24.92 -9.39
CA THR A 518 15.69 25.60 -9.94
C THR A 518 15.82 25.24 -11.42
N SER A 519 15.83 26.26 -12.29
CA SER A 519 16.16 26.05 -13.70
C SER A 519 17.63 25.67 -13.84
N SER A 520 17.93 24.66 -14.66
CA SER A 520 19.28 24.46 -15.15
C SER A 520 19.73 25.76 -15.84
N LYS A 521 20.73 26.45 -15.29
CA LYS A 521 21.39 27.52 -16.02
C LYS A 521 22.06 26.86 -17.22
N ARG A 522 21.44 26.96 -18.42
CA ARG A 522 22.18 26.73 -19.66
C ARG A 522 23.37 27.68 -19.63
N ARG A 523 24.55 27.18 -19.35
CA ARG A 523 25.78 27.90 -19.63
C ARG A 523 25.87 27.94 -21.17
N HIS A 524 25.64 29.14 -21.72
CA HIS A 524 25.91 29.48 -23.12
C HIS A 524 27.41 29.40 -23.38
#